data_b20bbf6037e32c6eacd076717130b4a8
#
_entry.id   b20bbf6037e32c6eacd076717130b4a8
#
_cell.length_a   1.000
_cell.length_b   1.000
_cell.length_c   1.000
_cell.angle_alpha   90.00
_cell.angle_beta   90.00
_cell.angle_gamma   90.00
#
_symmetry.space_group_name_H-M   'P 1'
#
loop_
_entity.id
_entity.type
_entity.pdbx_description
1 polymer ?
#
loop_
_entity_poly.entity_id
_entity_poly.type
_entity_poly.pdbx_seq_one_letter_code
_entity_poly.pdbx_strand_id
1 'polypeptide(L)'
;MYHRFRQGLDILDLDCVTYEIIGQNRNSMGHWLSALVDAVMGQDFFRVPKTTLIQVPMPLLQLTRLDYMSLTLATMRVVNEYCGKVFGLKPGGDYFIWTGTHSSKFDFRNARVRDEGEVAELGQYLLFKHNLGVMMAGALCQPSIYGMATTRDWCVREFIEDHDQPQNPTIYHGLPLRTEIRAFVDMDEKKVIGMALYWDAKLMKQG
;
A
#
# COMPACT_ATOMS: atom_id res chain seq x y z
N MET A 1 -2.35 -25.45 9.79
CA MET A 1 -2.91 -24.57 10.86
C MET A 1 -2.58 -23.10 10.58
N TYR A 2 -1.33 -22.71 10.32
CA TYR A 2 -0.91 -21.32 10.05
C TYR A 2 -1.65 -20.65 8.87
N HIS A 3 -1.84 -21.33 7.74
CA HIS A 3 -2.57 -20.78 6.59
C HIS A 3 -4.05 -20.51 6.88
N ARG A 4 -4.73 -21.40 7.62
CA ARG A 4 -6.13 -21.18 8.02
C ARG A 4 -6.28 -20.04 9.02
N PHE A 5 -5.33 -19.91 9.93
CA PHE A 5 -5.31 -18.81 10.91
C PHE A 5 -5.08 -17.46 10.21
N ARG A 6 -4.13 -17.40 9.27
CA ARG A 6 -3.84 -16.20 8.48
C ARG A 6 -5.04 -15.75 7.62
N GLN A 7 -5.76 -16.71 7.03
CA GLN A 7 -6.99 -16.43 6.29
C GLN A 7 -8.06 -15.77 7.18
N GLY A 8 -8.22 -16.23 8.42
CA GLY A 8 -9.15 -15.65 9.39
C GLY A 8 -8.82 -14.21 9.76
N LEU A 9 -7.54 -13.85 9.89
CA LEU A 9 -7.13 -12.50 10.29
C LEU A 9 -7.52 -11.40 9.28
N ASP A 10 -7.63 -11.73 8.00
CA ASP A 10 -8.03 -10.77 6.97
C ASP A 10 -9.53 -10.45 7.01
N ILE A 11 -10.36 -11.40 7.43
CA ILE A 11 -11.82 -11.32 7.32
C ILE A 11 -12.55 -11.24 8.67
N LEU A 12 -11.86 -11.49 9.79
CA LEU A 12 -12.44 -11.38 11.12
C LEU A 12 -12.73 -9.92 11.49
N ASP A 13 -13.74 -9.73 12.31
CA ASP A 13 -13.97 -8.45 12.97
C ASP A 13 -12.70 -8.00 13.72
N LEU A 14 -12.37 -6.72 13.55
CA LEU A 14 -11.18 -6.17 14.14
C LEU A 14 -11.43 -5.80 15.60
N ASP A 15 -11.07 -6.68 16.51
CA ASP A 15 -10.97 -6.43 17.95
C ASP A 15 -9.53 -6.11 18.38
N CYS A 16 -9.33 -5.83 19.67
CA CYS A 16 -8.01 -5.49 20.19
C CYS A 16 -6.98 -6.61 19.98
N VAL A 17 -7.39 -7.87 20.11
CA VAL A 17 -6.49 -9.03 19.97
C VAL A 17 -6.09 -9.19 18.49
N THR A 18 -7.08 -9.15 17.60
CA THR A 18 -6.85 -9.22 16.15
C THR A 18 -5.97 -8.06 15.69
N TYR A 19 -6.20 -6.84 16.19
CA TYR A 19 -5.40 -5.67 15.87
C TYR A 19 -3.92 -5.85 16.25
N GLU A 20 -3.64 -6.40 17.41
CA GLU A 20 -2.25 -6.69 17.84
C GLU A 20 -1.63 -7.82 17.00
N ILE A 21 -2.39 -8.86 16.68
CA ILE A 21 -1.88 -9.98 15.87
C ILE A 21 -1.54 -9.53 14.44
N ILE A 22 -2.40 -8.72 13.78
CA ILE A 22 -2.10 -8.21 12.45
C ILE A 22 -0.88 -7.29 12.45
N GLY A 23 -0.63 -6.59 13.55
CA GLY A 23 0.56 -5.78 13.77
C GLY A 23 1.87 -6.58 13.82
N GLN A 24 1.81 -7.90 13.99
CA GLN A 24 2.98 -8.80 14.00
C GLN A 24 3.38 -9.27 12.58
N ASN A 25 2.65 -8.89 11.54
CA ASN A 25 2.95 -9.33 10.18
C ASN A 25 4.26 -8.73 9.67
N ARG A 26 5.33 -9.51 9.69
CA ARG A 26 6.68 -9.10 9.27
C ARG A 26 6.77 -8.68 7.79
N ASN A 27 5.79 -9.05 6.95
CA ASN A 27 5.70 -8.58 5.57
C ASN A 27 5.15 -7.15 5.47
N SER A 28 4.55 -6.61 6.53
CA SER A 28 4.08 -5.23 6.54
C SER A 28 5.26 -4.25 6.56
N MET A 29 5.11 -3.17 5.82
CA MET A 29 6.14 -2.16 5.61
C MET A 29 6.68 -1.56 6.91
N GLY A 30 5.85 -1.49 7.95
CA GLY A 30 6.26 -1.04 9.29
C GLY A 30 7.38 -1.85 9.93
N HIS A 31 7.61 -3.09 9.49
CA HIS A 31 8.66 -3.95 10.04
C HIS A 31 10.01 -3.84 9.31
N TRP A 32 10.04 -3.42 8.05
CA TRP A 32 11.27 -3.48 7.25
C TRP A 32 11.69 -2.15 6.61
N LEU A 33 10.80 -1.16 6.50
CA LEU A 33 11.12 0.08 5.79
C LEU A 33 12.24 0.87 6.46
N SER A 34 12.25 0.97 7.79
CA SER A 34 13.33 1.66 8.52
C SER A 34 14.68 1.02 8.27
N ALA A 35 14.75 -0.31 8.34
CA ALA A 35 15.98 -1.04 8.06
C ALA A 35 16.47 -0.83 6.61
N LEU A 36 15.55 -0.74 5.65
CA LEU A 36 15.89 -0.42 4.27
C LEU A 36 16.44 1.01 4.14
N VAL A 37 15.80 1.99 4.79
CA VAL A 37 16.27 3.39 4.80
C VAL A 37 17.67 3.47 5.40
N ASP A 38 17.90 2.84 6.54
CA ASP A 38 19.21 2.83 7.21
C ASP A 38 20.29 2.17 6.33
N ALA A 39 19.93 1.09 5.63
CA ALA A 39 20.86 0.38 4.75
C ALA A 39 21.31 1.19 3.52
N VAL A 40 20.46 2.12 3.04
CA VAL A 40 20.82 2.97 1.88
C VAL A 40 21.37 4.33 2.29
N MET A 41 21.34 4.68 3.57
CA MET A 41 21.94 5.93 4.05
C MET A 41 23.45 5.97 3.76
N GLY A 42 23.88 7.07 3.14
CA GLY A 42 25.29 7.26 2.77
C GLY A 42 25.74 6.53 1.51
N GLN A 43 24.79 5.94 0.76
CA GLN A 43 25.07 5.35 -0.56
C GLN A 43 24.57 6.27 -1.67
N ASP A 44 25.34 6.40 -2.75
CA ASP A 44 24.97 7.25 -3.89
C ASP A 44 24.09 6.52 -4.91
N PHE A 45 24.08 5.19 -4.89
CA PHE A 45 23.46 4.36 -5.92
C PHE A 45 21.97 4.08 -5.64
N PHE A 46 21.59 3.83 -4.39
CA PHE A 46 20.19 3.55 -4.03
C PHE A 46 19.57 4.75 -3.30
N ARG A 47 18.34 5.06 -3.67
CA ARG A 47 17.55 6.09 -2.98
C ARG A 47 16.17 5.52 -2.61
N VAL A 48 15.77 5.77 -1.38
CA VAL A 48 14.39 5.53 -0.95
C VAL A 48 13.62 6.85 -1.12
N PRO A 49 12.51 6.86 -1.86
CA PRO A 49 11.68 8.06 -1.96
C PRO A 49 11.21 8.51 -0.58
N LYS A 50 11.03 9.80 -0.38
CA LYS A 50 10.51 10.32 0.88
C LYS A 50 9.17 9.66 1.20
N THR A 51 9.15 8.96 2.31
CA THR A 51 8.06 8.07 2.69
C THR A 51 7.64 8.37 4.12
N THR A 52 6.34 8.57 4.33
CA THR A 52 5.73 8.63 5.65
C THR A 52 4.90 7.39 5.86
N LEU A 53 5.15 6.68 6.94
CA LEU A 53 4.43 5.48 7.33
C LEU A 53 3.81 5.71 8.70
N ILE A 54 2.55 5.33 8.85
CA ILE A 54 1.82 5.43 10.11
C ILE A 54 1.20 4.10 10.50
N GLN A 55 1.08 3.85 11.79
CA GLN A 55 0.20 2.82 12.32
C GLN A 55 -1.20 3.42 12.47
N VAL A 56 -2.16 2.84 11.77
CA VAL A 56 -3.56 3.28 11.78
C VAL A 56 -4.21 2.89 13.10
N PRO A 57 -4.80 3.81 13.86
CA PRO A 57 -5.50 3.48 15.09
C PRO A 57 -6.63 2.46 14.86
N MET A 58 -6.83 1.55 15.80
CA MET A 58 -7.82 0.48 15.68
C MET A 58 -9.22 0.99 15.28
N PRO A 59 -9.80 2.05 15.91
CA PRO A 59 -11.13 2.54 15.52
C PRO A 59 -11.21 2.97 14.06
N LEU A 60 -10.15 3.54 13.52
CA LEU A 60 -10.09 3.93 12.11
C LEU A 60 -9.93 2.71 11.21
N LEU A 61 -9.11 1.76 11.63
CA LEU A 61 -8.88 0.53 10.87
C LEU A 61 -10.13 -0.38 10.84
N GLN A 62 -10.98 -0.33 11.86
CA GLN A 62 -12.28 -1.03 11.87
C GLN A 62 -13.17 -0.64 10.70
N LEU A 63 -13.10 0.59 10.21
CA LEU A 63 -13.86 1.04 9.04
C LEU A 63 -13.54 0.23 7.78
N THR A 64 -12.34 -0.36 7.70
CA THR A 64 -11.95 -1.20 6.55
C THR A 64 -12.67 -2.56 6.53
N ARG A 65 -13.34 -2.92 7.61
CA ARG A 65 -14.13 -4.17 7.74
C ARG A 65 -15.62 -3.96 7.47
N LEU A 66 -16.04 -2.71 7.29
CA LEU A 66 -17.41 -2.37 6.93
C LEU A 66 -17.57 -2.39 5.41
N ASP A 67 -18.82 -2.46 4.96
CA ASP A 67 -19.13 -2.20 3.56
C ASP A 67 -18.76 -0.75 3.24
N TYR A 68 -17.80 -0.58 2.34
CA TYR A 68 -17.29 0.73 1.95
C TYR A 68 -18.41 1.65 1.47
N MET A 69 -19.39 1.12 0.74
CA MET A 69 -20.51 1.90 0.21
C MET A 69 -21.50 2.37 1.29
N SER A 70 -21.45 1.78 2.49
CA SER A 70 -22.26 2.18 3.63
C SER A 70 -21.65 3.32 4.46
N LEU A 71 -20.38 3.69 4.21
CA LEU A 71 -19.70 4.73 4.95
C LEU A 71 -20.27 6.12 4.61
N THR A 72 -20.49 6.92 5.65
CA THR A 72 -21.08 8.26 5.49
C THR A 72 -20.04 9.29 5.04
N LEU A 73 -20.50 10.37 4.41
CA LEU A 73 -19.65 11.52 4.07
C LEU A 73 -18.95 12.11 5.31
N ALA A 74 -19.63 12.11 6.46
CA ALA A 74 -19.03 12.57 7.71
C ALA A 74 -17.85 11.68 8.14
N THR A 75 -18.00 10.37 8.03
CA THR A 75 -16.91 9.41 8.29
C THR A 75 -15.73 9.64 7.36
N MET A 76 -15.98 9.77 6.06
CA MET A 76 -14.95 10.05 5.06
C MET A 76 -14.18 11.35 5.35
N ARG A 77 -14.89 12.40 5.75
CA ARG A 77 -14.27 13.67 6.14
C ARG A 77 -13.33 13.51 7.33
N VAL A 78 -13.74 12.79 8.37
CA VAL A 78 -12.88 12.53 9.53
C VAL A 78 -11.62 11.76 9.14
N VAL A 79 -11.75 10.76 8.27
CA VAL A 79 -10.59 9.99 7.76
C VAL A 79 -9.64 10.88 6.96
N ASN A 80 -10.17 11.73 6.09
CA ASN A 80 -9.38 12.65 5.27
C ASN A 80 -8.62 13.68 6.14
N GLU A 81 -9.31 14.29 7.11
CA GLU A 81 -8.68 15.23 8.06
C GLU A 81 -7.59 14.57 8.89
N TYR A 82 -7.83 13.35 9.35
CA TYR A 82 -6.81 12.58 10.07
C TYR A 82 -5.59 12.36 9.19
N CYS A 83 -5.77 11.83 7.98
CA CYS A 83 -4.67 11.56 7.06
C CYS A 83 -3.93 12.83 6.65
N GLY A 84 -4.65 13.92 6.35
CA GLY A 84 -4.03 15.20 6.01
C GLY A 84 -3.07 15.71 7.10
N LYS A 85 -3.48 15.55 8.38
CA LYS A 85 -2.66 15.96 9.53
C LYS A 85 -1.47 15.03 9.78
N VAL A 86 -1.70 13.71 9.83
CA VAL A 86 -0.64 12.76 10.23
C VAL A 86 0.42 12.56 9.16
N PHE A 87 0.04 12.66 7.88
CA PHE A 87 0.99 12.58 6.77
C PHE A 87 1.64 13.92 6.43
N GLY A 88 1.14 15.04 6.97
CA GLY A 88 1.64 16.38 6.65
C GLY A 88 1.48 16.70 5.16
N LEU A 89 0.34 16.35 4.57
CA LEU A 89 0.08 16.50 3.15
C LEU A 89 0.07 17.98 2.74
N LYS A 90 0.64 18.24 1.57
CA LYS A 90 0.62 19.58 0.97
C LYS A 90 -0.43 19.61 -0.14
N PRO A 91 -1.27 20.64 -0.22
CA PRO A 91 -2.18 20.84 -1.35
C PRO A 91 -1.40 20.81 -2.67
N GLY A 92 -1.92 20.08 -3.67
CA GLY A 92 -1.26 19.93 -4.97
C GLY A 92 0.03 19.09 -4.95
N GLY A 93 0.32 18.38 -3.85
CA GLY A 93 1.40 17.41 -3.82
C GLY A 93 1.09 16.19 -4.69
N ASP A 94 2.14 15.49 -5.13
CA ASP A 94 2.02 14.27 -5.92
C ASP A 94 2.50 13.08 -5.09
N TYR A 95 1.59 12.18 -4.78
CA TYR A 95 1.83 11.11 -3.83
C TYR A 95 1.46 9.75 -4.41
N PHE A 96 2.22 8.73 -3.98
CA PHE A 96 1.87 7.33 -4.17
C PHE A 96 1.48 6.73 -2.83
N ILE A 97 0.34 6.06 -2.78
CA ILE A 97 -0.23 5.55 -1.54
C ILE A 97 -0.29 4.04 -1.48
N TRP A 98 0.02 3.49 -0.31
CA TRP A 98 0.06 2.05 -0.03
C TRP A 98 -0.61 1.72 1.31
N THR A 99 -1.07 0.46 1.42
CA THR A 99 -1.15 -0.18 2.74
C THR A 99 0.20 -0.81 3.09
N GLY A 100 0.40 -1.26 4.31
CA GLY A 100 1.67 -1.90 4.68
C GLY A 100 2.04 -3.15 3.88
N THR A 101 1.07 -3.78 3.22
CA THR A 101 1.24 -5.06 2.53
C THR A 101 1.09 -4.99 1.02
N HIS A 102 0.42 -3.97 0.48
CA HIS A 102 0.19 -3.88 -0.97
C HIS A 102 -0.05 -2.46 -1.48
N SER A 103 0.30 -2.23 -2.74
CA SER A 103 0.18 -0.93 -3.40
C SER A 103 -1.09 -0.78 -4.24
N SER A 104 -1.73 -1.87 -4.65
CA SER A 104 -2.81 -1.87 -5.67
C SER A 104 -2.46 -1.08 -6.93
N LYS A 105 -1.18 -1.09 -7.36
CA LYS A 105 -0.72 -0.25 -8.48
C LYS A 105 -1.31 -0.63 -9.84
N PHE A 106 -1.93 -1.79 -9.97
CA PHE A 106 -2.66 -2.19 -11.17
C PHE A 106 -3.94 -1.39 -11.41
N ASP A 107 -4.47 -0.74 -10.36
CA ASP A 107 -5.42 0.34 -10.47
C ASP A 107 -4.69 1.67 -10.14
N PHE A 108 -3.86 2.10 -11.09
CA PHE A 108 -2.93 3.21 -10.88
C PHE A 108 -3.64 4.51 -10.54
N ARG A 109 -4.83 4.74 -11.10
CA ARG A 109 -5.64 5.91 -10.80
C ARG A 109 -5.94 6.06 -9.29
N ASN A 110 -6.11 4.94 -8.59
CA ASN A 110 -6.36 4.95 -7.15
C ASN A 110 -5.07 4.81 -6.31
N ALA A 111 -3.92 4.69 -6.95
CA ALA A 111 -2.63 4.56 -6.28
C ALA A 111 -1.82 5.87 -6.28
N ARG A 112 -2.01 6.71 -7.29
CA ARG A 112 -1.41 8.04 -7.40
C ARG A 112 -2.46 9.09 -7.08
N VAL A 113 -2.12 10.02 -6.21
CA VAL A 113 -2.95 11.13 -5.74
C VAL A 113 -2.17 12.41 -5.97
N ARG A 114 -2.69 13.35 -6.77
CA ARG A 114 -1.87 14.46 -7.28
C ARG A 114 -2.47 15.87 -7.19
N ASP A 115 -3.69 16.09 -7.47
CA ASP A 115 -4.26 17.43 -7.42
C ASP A 115 -4.76 17.80 -6.02
N GLU A 116 -5.14 19.06 -5.81
CA GLU A 116 -5.58 19.55 -4.51
C GLU A 116 -6.80 18.80 -3.99
N GLY A 117 -7.75 18.48 -4.88
CA GLY A 117 -8.98 17.74 -4.54
C GLY A 117 -8.65 16.30 -4.13
N GLU A 118 -7.87 15.59 -4.93
CA GLU A 118 -7.45 14.21 -4.62
C GLU A 118 -6.62 14.15 -3.33
N VAL A 119 -5.72 15.11 -3.09
CA VAL A 119 -4.92 15.17 -1.87
C VAL A 119 -5.81 15.41 -0.64
N ALA A 120 -6.84 16.24 -0.77
CA ALA A 120 -7.82 16.46 0.30
C ALA A 120 -8.62 15.20 0.64
N GLU A 121 -8.75 14.27 -0.31
CA GLU A 121 -9.49 13.02 -0.20
C GLU A 121 -8.60 11.79 0.00
N LEU A 122 -7.29 11.96 0.21
CA LEU A 122 -6.31 10.87 0.28
C LEU A 122 -6.69 9.80 1.33
N GLY A 123 -7.28 10.20 2.44
CA GLY A 123 -7.69 9.27 3.49
C GLY A 123 -8.73 8.25 3.01
N GLN A 124 -9.71 8.66 2.23
CA GLN A 124 -10.70 7.74 1.67
C GLN A 124 -10.09 6.80 0.62
N TYR A 125 -9.09 7.25 -0.16
CA TYR A 125 -8.37 6.34 -1.07
C TYR A 125 -7.60 5.24 -0.30
N LEU A 126 -6.94 5.58 0.81
CA LEU A 126 -6.28 4.60 1.68
C LEU A 126 -7.28 3.63 2.31
N LEU A 127 -8.40 4.16 2.79
CA LEU A 127 -9.48 3.35 3.36
C LEU A 127 -10.05 2.38 2.31
N PHE A 128 -10.33 2.86 1.11
CA PHE A 128 -10.79 2.05 -0.01
C PHE A 128 -9.79 0.94 -0.36
N LYS A 129 -8.51 1.27 -0.49
CA LYS A 129 -7.46 0.28 -0.78
C LYS A 129 -7.38 -0.81 0.28
N HIS A 130 -7.48 -0.44 1.54
CA HIS A 130 -7.44 -1.41 2.61
C HIS A 130 -8.68 -2.30 2.60
N ASN A 131 -9.87 -1.72 2.42
CA ASN A 131 -11.12 -2.45 2.26
C ASN A 131 -11.05 -3.42 1.06
N LEU A 132 -10.53 -2.97 -0.09
CA LEU A 132 -10.30 -3.84 -1.24
C LEU A 132 -9.38 -5.02 -0.89
N GLY A 133 -8.33 -4.78 -0.09
CA GLY A 133 -7.46 -5.84 0.42
C GLY A 133 -8.22 -6.86 1.26
N VAL A 134 -9.17 -6.41 2.12
CA VAL A 134 -10.06 -7.30 2.88
C VAL A 134 -10.94 -8.13 1.95
N MET A 135 -11.55 -7.50 0.96
CA MET A 135 -12.39 -8.19 -0.04
C MET A 135 -11.59 -9.23 -0.84
N MET A 136 -10.38 -8.88 -1.27
CA MET A 136 -9.52 -9.80 -2.04
C MET A 136 -8.97 -10.95 -1.20
N ALA A 137 -8.90 -10.82 0.11
CA ALA A 137 -8.55 -11.91 1.02
C ALA A 137 -9.74 -12.84 1.30
N GLY A 138 -10.96 -12.37 1.05
CA GLY A 138 -12.19 -13.13 1.27
C GLY A 138 -12.44 -14.20 0.24
N ALA A 139 -13.30 -15.17 0.60
CA ALA A 139 -13.63 -16.31 -0.26
C ALA A 139 -14.42 -15.96 -1.54
N LEU A 140 -15.00 -14.77 -1.61
CA LEU A 140 -15.78 -14.30 -2.76
C LEU A 140 -14.90 -13.80 -3.91
N CYS A 141 -13.63 -13.47 -3.66
CA CYS A 141 -12.67 -13.09 -4.68
C CYS A 141 -11.86 -14.29 -5.17
N GLN A 142 -11.68 -14.40 -6.47
CA GLN A 142 -10.88 -15.46 -7.08
C GLN A 142 -9.82 -14.83 -8.00
N PRO A 143 -8.53 -15.12 -7.78
CA PRO A 143 -7.97 -15.90 -6.66
C PRO A 143 -7.98 -15.11 -5.34
N SER A 144 -8.21 -15.80 -4.22
CA SER A 144 -8.07 -15.21 -2.89
C SER A 144 -6.61 -14.92 -2.57
N ILE A 145 -6.33 -13.70 -2.09
CA ILE A 145 -4.95 -13.26 -1.77
C ILE A 145 -4.83 -13.08 -0.26
N TYR A 146 -4.47 -14.14 0.44
CA TYR A 146 -4.37 -14.14 1.89
C TYR A 146 -3.24 -13.23 2.39
N GLY A 147 -3.49 -12.56 3.52
CA GLY A 147 -2.54 -11.66 4.16
C GLY A 147 -2.49 -10.25 3.56
N MET A 148 -3.33 -9.96 2.56
CA MET A 148 -3.34 -8.65 1.89
C MET A 148 -3.83 -7.53 2.79
N ALA A 149 -4.77 -7.83 3.71
CA ALA A 149 -5.28 -6.90 4.70
C ALA A 149 -4.66 -7.09 6.09
N THR A 150 -3.71 -8.03 6.25
CA THR A 150 -3.05 -8.30 7.53
C THR A 150 -1.97 -7.26 7.80
N THR A 151 -2.39 -6.03 7.98
CA THR A 151 -1.52 -4.89 8.29
C THR A 151 -2.30 -3.82 9.03
N ARG A 152 -1.64 -3.06 9.87
CA ARG A 152 -2.15 -1.82 10.46
C ARG A 152 -1.41 -0.59 9.96
N ASP A 153 -0.61 -0.73 8.90
CA ASP A 153 0.20 0.34 8.37
C ASP A 153 -0.43 0.97 7.12
N TRP A 154 -0.44 2.28 7.07
CA TRP A 154 -0.66 3.06 5.86
C TRP A 154 0.58 3.86 5.53
N CYS A 155 0.85 3.99 4.23
CA CYS A 155 2.05 4.62 3.72
C CYS A 155 1.72 5.63 2.63
N VAL A 156 2.31 6.81 2.73
CA VAL A 156 2.28 7.85 1.70
C VAL A 156 3.72 8.19 1.33
N ARG A 157 4.00 8.19 0.05
CA ARG A 157 5.32 8.44 -0.51
C ARG A 157 5.23 9.48 -1.61
N GLU A 158 6.24 10.36 -1.72
CA GLU A 158 6.36 11.24 -2.88
C GLU A 158 6.43 10.41 -4.15
N PHE A 159 5.61 10.79 -5.14
CA PHE A 159 5.66 10.14 -6.44
C PHE A 159 6.89 10.63 -7.20
N ILE A 160 7.66 9.70 -7.75
CA ILE A 160 8.81 10.03 -8.60
C ILE A 160 8.32 9.97 -10.05
N GLU A 161 8.24 11.13 -10.69
CA GLU A 161 8.02 11.17 -12.13
C GLU A 161 9.25 10.66 -12.89
N ASP A 162 8.98 9.89 -13.91
CA ASP A 162 9.97 9.46 -14.87
C ASP A 162 9.56 10.02 -16.23
N HIS A 163 10.24 11.08 -16.63
CA HIS A 163 9.91 11.80 -17.86
C HIS A 163 10.38 11.07 -19.12
N ASP A 164 11.25 10.08 -18.96
CA ASP A 164 11.86 9.35 -20.07
C ASP A 164 11.04 8.13 -20.53
N GLN A 165 9.96 7.81 -19.82
CA GLN A 165 9.13 6.65 -20.14
C GLN A 165 7.77 7.09 -20.70
N PRO A 166 7.39 6.61 -21.91
CA PRO A 166 6.06 6.88 -22.44
C PRO A 166 4.99 6.26 -21.55
N GLN A 167 3.97 7.04 -21.21
CA GLN A 167 2.81 6.55 -20.50
C GLN A 167 1.81 5.98 -21.50
N ASN A 168 1.47 4.71 -21.38
CA ASN A 168 0.36 4.13 -22.14
C ASN A 168 -0.90 4.13 -21.26
N PRO A 169 -1.91 5.00 -21.54
CA PRO A 169 -3.10 5.11 -20.72
C PRO A 169 -3.97 3.86 -20.73
N THR A 170 -3.75 2.92 -21.65
CA THR A 170 -4.49 1.66 -21.74
C THR A 170 -3.93 0.57 -20.85
N ILE A 171 -2.71 0.73 -20.33
CA ILE A 171 -2.07 -0.25 -19.44
C ILE A 171 -2.28 0.20 -18.00
N TYR A 172 -3.03 -0.58 -17.24
CA TYR A 172 -3.28 -0.35 -15.80
C TYR A 172 -3.64 1.09 -15.45
N HIS A 173 -4.48 1.73 -16.28
CA HIS A 173 -4.93 3.13 -16.12
C HIS A 173 -3.77 4.15 -16.10
N GLY A 174 -2.79 3.96 -16.97
CA GLY A 174 -1.67 4.88 -17.13
C GLY A 174 -0.49 4.63 -16.19
N LEU A 175 -0.39 3.42 -15.62
CA LEU A 175 0.79 3.04 -14.84
C LEU A 175 2.04 3.11 -15.72
N PRO A 176 3.06 3.91 -15.35
CA PRO A 176 4.32 3.92 -16.10
C PRO A 176 5.03 2.57 -15.95
N LEU A 177 5.30 1.91 -17.06
CA LEU A 177 6.05 0.66 -17.09
C LEU A 177 7.54 0.98 -17.09
N ARG A 178 8.15 0.86 -15.94
CA ARG A 178 9.59 1.08 -15.73
C ARG A 178 10.34 -0.24 -15.72
N THR A 179 11.64 -0.20 -15.94
CA THR A 179 12.50 -1.34 -15.63
C THR A 179 12.51 -1.55 -14.12
N GLU A 180 11.71 -2.49 -13.66
CA GLU A 180 11.59 -2.83 -12.25
C GLU A 180 12.21 -4.19 -11.98
N ILE A 181 13.02 -4.25 -10.93
CA ILE A 181 13.61 -5.49 -10.42
C ILE A 181 12.97 -5.80 -9.08
N ARG A 182 12.51 -7.03 -8.90
CA ARG A 182 12.05 -7.53 -7.62
C ARG A 182 13.19 -8.29 -6.95
N ALA A 183 13.62 -7.81 -5.80
CA ALA A 183 14.54 -8.52 -4.93
C ALA A 183 13.74 -9.26 -3.84
N PHE A 184 14.10 -10.51 -3.60
CA PHE A 184 13.60 -11.31 -2.48
C PHE A 184 14.67 -11.31 -1.40
N VAL A 185 14.30 -10.82 -0.22
CA VAL A 185 15.24 -10.60 0.89
C VAL A 185 14.85 -11.48 2.07
N ASP A 186 15.79 -12.27 2.56
CA ASP A 186 15.68 -12.88 3.89
C ASP A 186 16.01 -11.81 4.93
N MET A 187 14.99 -11.41 5.70
CA MET A 187 15.13 -10.34 6.68
C MET A 187 15.84 -10.79 7.96
N ASP A 188 15.87 -12.08 8.25
CA ASP A 188 16.58 -12.62 9.41
C ASP A 188 18.09 -12.68 9.12
N GLU A 189 18.45 -13.17 7.94
CA GLU A 189 19.85 -13.23 7.49
C GLU A 189 20.34 -11.93 6.83
N LYS A 190 19.44 -10.97 6.58
CA LYS A 190 19.72 -9.71 5.85
C LYS A 190 20.40 -9.95 4.50
N LYS A 191 19.90 -10.93 3.76
CA LYS A 191 20.50 -11.42 2.53
C LYS A 191 19.50 -11.43 1.38
N VAL A 192 19.93 -10.99 0.19
CA VAL A 192 19.16 -11.19 -1.04
C VAL A 192 19.25 -12.64 -1.45
N ILE A 193 18.11 -13.34 -1.50
CA ILE A 193 18.01 -14.77 -1.85
C ILE A 193 17.57 -14.98 -3.30
N GLY A 194 17.12 -13.95 -3.99
CA GLY A 194 16.74 -14.01 -5.40
C GLY A 194 16.40 -12.66 -5.97
N MET A 195 16.50 -12.55 -7.30
CA MET A 195 16.10 -11.37 -8.06
C MET A 195 15.38 -11.79 -9.34
N ALA A 196 14.37 -11.01 -9.76
CA ALA A 196 13.65 -11.23 -11.01
C ALA A 196 13.22 -9.89 -11.61
N LEU A 197 13.04 -9.83 -12.93
CA LEU A 197 12.33 -8.73 -13.55
C LEU A 197 10.87 -8.73 -13.07
N TYR A 198 10.34 -7.55 -12.76
CA TYR A 198 8.97 -7.43 -12.27
C TYR A 198 7.94 -7.61 -13.39
N TRP A 199 8.19 -7.02 -14.55
CA TRP A 199 7.29 -7.02 -15.69
C TRP A 199 7.66 -8.11 -16.70
N ASP A 200 6.63 -8.71 -17.30
CA ASP A 200 6.81 -9.58 -18.46
C ASP A 200 7.40 -8.80 -19.63
N ALA A 201 8.38 -9.38 -20.30
CA ALA A 201 9.04 -8.77 -21.44
C ALA A 201 8.08 -8.44 -22.62
N LYS A 202 6.97 -9.18 -22.75
CA LYS A 202 5.94 -8.89 -23.76
C LYS A 202 5.16 -7.63 -23.39
N LEU A 203 4.89 -7.42 -22.11
CA LEU A 203 4.21 -6.21 -21.65
C LEU A 203 5.08 -4.97 -21.85
N MET A 204 6.39 -5.07 -21.58
CA MET A 204 7.35 -3.99 -21.75
C MET A 204 7.53 -3.54 -23.22
N LYS A 205 7.18 -4.39 -24.19
CA LYS A 205 7.26 -4.07 -25.64
C LYS A 205 6.01 -3.36 -26.16
N GLN A 206 4.97 -3.20 -25.34
CA GLN A 206 3.70 -2.56 -25.71
C GLN A 206 3.63 -1.08 -25.31
N GLY A 207 4.63 -0.60 -24.58
CA GLY A 207 4.76 0.77 -24.13
C GLY A 207 5.61 1.66 -25.03
#